data_875658a6ffe87f88aaa2ba80ca29ede0
#
_entry.id   875658a6ffe87f88aaa2ba80ca29ede0
#
_cell.length_a   1.000
_cell.length_b   1.000
_cell.length_c   1.000
_cell.angle_alpha   90.00
_cell.angle_beta   90.00
_cell.angle_gamma   90.00
#
_symmetry.space_group_name_H-M   'P 1'
#
loop_
_entity.id
_entity.type
_entity.pdbx_description
1 polymer ?
#
loop_
_entity_poly.entity_id
_entity_poly.type
_entity_poly.pdbx_seq_one_letter_code
_entity_poly.pdbx_strand_id
1 'polypeptide(L)'
;VTRGAGFQFAADAKAINPDITLDLLRWGEPAWVARAFTVSQEHGFNARYSWIKETLDAAYRVYGLKFHFISAEQNETDRIDESWILFLRYRLDHEVRAPYDYRKIKLVASDEVGTRNIAAQMVENASLRNAIDVIGLHYTTFGDSYTNLLNEAYGKEIWYSEGSAPCNLSELTVQADQSGLVGKNSAIDIANRIINSYYNGKMCMYEFRPAIAANYDGAYDEPKHLIAAQEPWSGFYRLDSGFWMAMHFSRFSPKGWLFVNGACYGDGEENHAIEH
;
A
#
# COMPACT_ATOMS: atom_id res chain seq x y z
N VAL A 1 27.07 -8.15 6.63
CA VAL A 1 26.35 -6.89 6.95
C VAL A 1 24.97 -7.01 6.36
N THR A 2 23.96 -7.10 7.23
CA THR A 2 22.55 -7.05 6.81
C THR A 2 22.26 -5.65 6.28
N ARG A 3 21.70 -5.57 5.08
CA ARG A 3 21.30 -4.31 4.44
C ARG A 3 19.79 -4.34 4.17
N GLY A 4 19.15 -3.20 4.25
CA GLY A 4 17.71 -3.06 4.04
C GLY A 4 17.00 -2.69 5.34
N ALA A 5 17.01 -1.41 5.69
CA ALA A 5 16.37 -0.90 6.91
C ALA A 5 14.88 -1.27 6.98
N GLY A 6 14.17 -1.27 5.83
CA GLY A 6 12.76 -1.67 5.78
C GLY A 6 12.52 -3.13 6.16
N PHE A 7 13.39 -4.06 5.76
CA PHE A 7 13.26 -5.47 6.15
C PHE A 7 13.56 -5.68 7.65
N GLN A 8 14.54 -4.96 8.19
CA GLN A 8 14.80 -4.99 9.64
C GLN A 8 13.61 -4.44 10.41
N PHE A 9 13.06 -3.28 9.98
CA PHE A 9 11.88 -2.69 10.58
C PHE A 9 10.67 -3.65 10.55
N ALA A 10 10.43 -4.31 9.41
CA ALA A 10 9.37 -5.30 9.29
C ALA A 10 9.58 -6.50 10.22
N ALA A 11 10.84 -6.96 10.40
CA ALA A 11 11.16 -8.05 11.31
C ALA A 11 10.90 -7.65 12.77
N ASP A 12 11.32 -6.45 13.17
CA ASP A 12 11.09 -5.93 14.52
C ASP A 12 9.59 -5.74 14.79
N ALA A 13 8.85 -5.21 13.82
CA ALA A 13 7.39 -5.06 13.92
C ALA A 13 6.69 -6.42 14.07
N LYS A 14 7.09 -7.43 13.27
CA LYS A 14 6.54 -8.79 13.38
C LYS A 14 6.94 -9.51 14.68
N ALA A 15 8.05 -9.16 15.29
CA ALA A 15 8.41 -9.68 16.61
C ALA A 15 7.47 -9.16 17.71
N ILE A 16 6.92 -7.96 17.54
CA ILE A 16 5.95 -7.35 18.45
C ILE A 16 4.53 -7.85 18.15
N ASN A 17 4.15 -7.86 16.87
CA ASN A 17 2.86 -8.35 16.40
C ASN A 17 3.02 -9.33 15.23
N PRO A 18 3.01 -10.65 15.50
CA PRO A 18 3.17 -11.68 14.47
C PRO A 18 2.08 -11.66 13.37
N ASP A 19 0.92 -11.07 13.64
CA ASP A 19 -0.21 -11.04 12.70
C ASP A 19 -0.10 -9.96 11.62
N ILE A 20 0.93 -9.10 11.68
CA ILE A 20 1.19 -8.11 10.63
C ILE A 20 1.38 -8.84 9.29
N THR A 21 0.62 -8.44 8.28
CA THR A 21 0.83 -8.86 6.90
C THR A 21 1.84 -7.93 6.22
N LEU A 22 2.60 -8.46 5.27
CA LEU A 22 3.62 -7.71 4.56
C LEU A 22 3.28 -7.66 3.09
N ASP A 23 3.40 -6.47 2.52
CA ASP A 23 3.39 -6.21 1.10
C ASP A 23 4.76 -5.74 0.62
N LEU A 24 5.08 -6.00 -0.65
CA LEU A 24 6.32 -5.61 -1.29
C LEU A 24 6.02 -4.75 -2.52
N LEU A 25 6.15 -3.44 -2.37
CA LEU A 25 5.98 -2.48 -3.45
C LEU A 25 7.29 -2.19 -4.17
N ARG A 26 7.26 -2.19 -5.50
CA ARG A 26 8.41 -1.90 -6.35
C ARG A 26 8.39 -0.44 -6.81
N TRP A 27 9.25 0.39 -6.23
CA TRP A 27 9.43 1.79 -6.66
C TRP A 27 10.36 1.93 -7.86
N GLY A 28 11.32 1.05 -7.98
CA GLY A 28 12.25 1.01 -9.09
C GLY A 28 12.93 -0.34 -9.16
N GLU A 29 13.72 -0.54 -10.17
CA GLU A 29 14.45 -1.80 -10.37
C GLU A 29 15.93 -1.55 -10.65
N PRO A 30 16.81 -2.51 -10.32
CA PRO A 30 18.24 -2.37 -10.58
C PRO A 30 18.54 -2.20 -12.08
N ALA A 31 19.57 -1.42 -12.40
CA ALA A 31 19.96 -1.15 -13.76
C ALA A 31 20.25 -2.42 -14.60
N TRP A 32 20.64 -3.53 -13.98
CA TRP A 32 20.85 -4.79 -14.71
C TRP A 32 19.54 -5.42 -15.16
N VAL A 33 18.43 -5.22 -14.44
CA VAL A 33 17.08 -5.64 -14.88
C VAL A 33 16.67 -4.82 -16.10
N ALA A 34 16.79 -3.49 -16.02
CA ALA A 34 16.48 -2.62 -17.15
C ALA A 34 17.31 -2.97 -18.39
N ARG A 35 18.60 -3.28 -18.21
CA ARG A 35 19.47 -3.75 -19.32
C ARG A 35 19.00 -5.07 -19.94
N ALA A 36 18.44 -5.98 -19.16
CA ALA A 36 17.94 -7.24 -19.71
C ALA A 36 16.79 -7.02 -20.72
N PHE A 37 15.96 -6.01 -20.52
CA PHE A 37 14.91 -5.62 -21.46
C PHE A 37 15.45 -5.12 -22.82
N THR A 38 16.69 -4.62 -22.87
CA THR A 38 17.30 -4.23 -24.16
C THR A 38 17.67 -5.44 -25.03
N VAL A 39 17.77 -6.63 -24.44
CA VAL A 39 18.03 -7.88 -25.17
C VAL A 39 16.73 -8.44 -25.74
N SER A 40 15.74 -8.65 -24.88
CA SER A 40 14.38 -9.04 -25.25
C SER A 40 13.43 -8.89 -24.06
N GLN A 41 12.13 -8.87 -24.34
CA GLN A 41 11.10 -8.88 -23.30
C GLN A 41 11.24 -10.11 -22.37
N GLU A 42 11.48 -11.28 -22.94
CA GLU A 42 11.67 -12.51 -22.17
C GLU A 42 12.87 -12.42 -21.21
N HIS A 43 13.99 -11.89 -21.67
CA HIS A 43 15.16 -11.66 -20.81
C HIS A 43 14.83 -10.68 -19.70
N GLY A 44 14.13 -9.60 -20.01
CA GLY A 44 13.68 -8.61 -19.05
C GLY A 44 12.77 -9.21 -17.97
N PHE A 45 11.76 -9.97 -18.39
CA PHE A 45 10.83 -10.64 -17.46
C PHE A 45 11.55 -11.64 -16.55
N ASN A 46 12.45 -12.45 -17.11
CA ASN A 46 13.23 -13.41 -16.31
C ASN A 46 14.17 -12.68 -15.32
N ALA A 47 14.81 -11.60 -15.72
CA ALA A 47 15.67 -10.81 -14.86
C ALA A 47 14.87 -10.16 -13.72
N ARG A 48 13.73 -9.54 -14.02
CA ARG A 48 12.84 -8.92 -13.03
C ARG A 48 12.31 -9.96 -12.05
N TYR A 49 11.84 -11.10 -12.53
CA TYR A 49 11.40 -12.19 -11.66
C TYR A 49 12.53 -12.68 -10.75
N SER A 50 13.72 -12.88 -11.30
CA SER A 50 14.88 -13.32 -10.52
C SER A 50 15.21 -12.33 -9.41
N TRP A 51 15.15 -11.05 -9.69
CA TRP A 51 15.34 -10.01 -8.67
C TRP A 51 14.27 -10.05 -7.57
N ILE A 52 12.99 -10.17 -7.94
CA ILE A 52 11.88 -10.29 -6.97
C ILE A 52 12.08 -11.56 -6.13
N LYS A 53 12.32 -12.69 -6.77
CA LYS A 53 12.53 -13.98 -6.09
C LYS A 53 13.69 -13.92 -5.10
N GLU A 54 14.85 -13.41 -5.52
CA GLU A 54 16.02 -13.28 -4.64
C GLU A 54 15.75 -12.32 -3.47
N THR A 55 14.93 -11.30 -3.68
CA THR A 55 14.50 -10.39 -2.61
C THR A 55 13.64 -11.14 -1.57
N LEU A 56 12.65 -11.91 -2.01
CA LEU A 56 11.78 -12.73 -1.16
C LEU A 56 12.58 -13.79 -0.41
N ASP A 57 13.45 -14.50 -1.12
CA ASP A 57 14.32 -15.54 -0.56
C ASP A 57 15.27 -14.97 0.49
N ALA A 58 15.89 -13.82 0.20
CA ALA A 58 16.80 -13.17 1.13
C ALA A 58 16.05 -12.62 2.36
N ALA A 59 14.88 -12.02 2.20
CA ALA A 59 14.05 -11.56 3.29
C ALA A 59 13.69 -12.72 4.24
N TYR A 60 13.35 -13.87 3.68
CA TYR A 60 13.07 -15.06 4.49
C TYR A 60 14.33 -15.61 5.18
N ARG A 61 15.44 -15.78 4.43
CA ARG A 61 16.69 -16.37 4.99
C ARG A 61 17.33 -15.49 6.07
N VAL A 62 17.27 -14.17 5.90
CA VAL A 62 17.98 -13.22 6.78
C VAL A 62 17.09 -12.79 7.95
N TYR A 63 15.82 -12.58 7.71
CA TYR A 63 14.90 -11.97 8.66
C TYR A 63 13.71 -12.85 9.05
N GLY A 64 13.54 -14.03 8.43
CA GLY A 64 12.38 -14.89 8.65
C GLY A 64 11.06 -14.34 8.05
N LEU A 65 11.13 -13.32 7.22
CA LEU A 65 9.96 -12.63 6.68
C LEU A 65 9.32 -13.41 5.54
N LYS A 66 7.98 -13.56 5.61
CA LYS A 66 7.14 -14.06 4.51
C LYS A 66 6.26 -12.92 4.04
N PHE A 67 6.33 -12.62 2.76
CA PHE A 67 5.42 -11.64 2.14
C PHE A 67 4.10 -12.31 1.78
N HIS A 68 3.02 -11.57 2.01
CA HIS A 68 1.66 -12.01 1.74
C HIS A 68 1.15 -11.40 0.44
N PHE A 69 1.67 -10.22 0.11
CA PHE A 69 1.31 -9.45 -1.06
C PHE A 69 2.56 -8.97 -1.79
N ILE A 70 2.44 -8.76 -3.08
CA ILE A 70 3.45 -8.12 -3.94
C ILE A 70 2.71 -7.21 -4.91
N SER A 71 3.15 -5.98 -5.03
CA SER A 71 2.73 -5.11 -6.12
C SER A 71 3.30 -5.61 -7.45
N ALA A 72 2.41 -5.97 -8.36
CA ALA A 72 2.80 -6.56 -9.63
C ALA A 72 3.51 -5.55 -10.54
N GLU A 73 3.11 -4.28 -10.47
CA GLU A 73 3.64 -3.20 -11.28
C GLU A 73 4.60 -2.29 -10.50
N GLN A 74 5.20 -1.33 -11.19
CA GLN A 74 5.98 -0.29 -10.55
C GLN A 74 5.04 0.73 -9.91
N ASN A 75 5.43 1.25 -8.75
CA ASN A 75 4.74 2.31 -8.05
C ASN A 75 4.28 3.43 -9.00
N GLU A 76 3.01 3.77 -8.93
CA GLU A 76 2.38 4.90 -9.64
C GLU A 76 2.56 4.85 -11.17
N THR A 77 2.59 3.66 -11.74
CA THR A 77 2.66 3.53 -13.20
C THR A 77 1.28 3.70 -13.83
N ASP A 78 1.24 4.39 -14.98
CA ASP A 78 0.10 4.43 -15.90
C ASP A 78 0.24 3.40 -17.06
N ARG A 79 1.35 2.66 -17.05
CA ARG A 79 1.70 1.68 -18.10
C ARG A 79 1.59 0.28 -17.57
N ILE A 80 0.40 -0.28 -17.73
CA ILE A 80 0.11 -1.64 -17.29
C ILE A 80 0.66 -2.62 -18.31
N ASP A 81 1.50 -3.54 -17.86
CA ASP A 81 2.04 -4.64 -18.66
C ASP A 81 1.34 -5.96 -18.28
N GLU A 82 0.20 -6.23 -18.94
CA GLU A 82 -0.56 -7.46 -18.70
C GLU A 82 0.31 -8.71 -18.86
N SER A 83 1.21 -8.72 -19.85
CA SER A 83 2.08 -9.86 -20.10
C SER A 83 3.02 -10.11 -18.94
N TRP A 84 3.53 -9.05 -18.33
CA TRP A 84 4.34 -9.15 -17.12
C TRP A 84 3.54 -9.67 -15.92
N ILE A 85 2.34 -9.15 -15.69
CA ILE A 85 1.49 -9.58 -14.56
C ILE A 85 1.18 -11.07 -14.66
N LEU A 86 0.76 -11.53 -15.84
CA LEU A 86 0.49 -12.94 -16.11
C LEU A 86 1.74 -13.82 -15.96
N PHE A 87 2.89 -13.33 -16.44
CA PHE A 87 4.17 -14.01 -16.27
C PHE A 87 4.57 -14.11 -14.79
N LEU A 88 4.44 -13.03 -14.03
CA LEU A 88 4.73 -13.02 -12.59
C LEU A 88 3.87 -14.03 -11.84
N ARG A 89 2.54 -14.04 -12.07
CA ARG A 89 1.63 -15.00 -11.46
C ARG A 89 2.02 -16.43 -11.80
N TYR A 90 2.24 -16.71 -13.08
CA TYR A 90 2.68 -18.03 -13.53
C TYR A 90 3.95 -18.48 -12.81
N ARG A 91 4.95 -17.60 -12.69
CA ARG A 91 6.23 -17.92 -12.04
C ARG A 91 6.07 -18.18 -10.55
N LEU A 92 5.24 -17.39 -9.86
CA LEU A 92 4.96 -17.61 -8.43
C LEU A 92 4.22 -18.93 -8.20
N ASP A 93 3.30 -19.29 -9.08
CA ASP A 93 2.53 -20.54 -8.98
C ASP A 93 3.37 -21.81 -9.21
N HIS A 94 4.44 -21.69 -10.01
CA HIS A 94 5.27 -22.82 -10.41
C HIS A 94 6.68 -22.79 -9.78
N GLU A 95 6.93 -21.91 -8.80
CA GLU A 95 8.24 -21.82 -8.15
C GLU A 95 8.46 -22.98 -7.15
N VAL A 96 9.30 -23.93 -7.54
CA VAL A 96 9.60 -25.12 -6.74
C VAL A 96 10.77 -24.97 -5.78
N ARG A 97 11.54 -23.88 -5.90
CA ARG A 97 12.74 -23.59 -5.08
C ARG A 97 12.50 -22.45 -4.10
N ALA A 98 11.24 -22.15 -3.78
CA ALA A 98 10.90 -21.13 -2.82
C ALA A 98 11.07 -21.64 -1.37
N PRO A 99 11.50 -20.78 -0.44
CA PRO A 99 11.63 -21.15 0.97
C PRO A 99 10.28 -21.27 1.68
N TYR A 100 9.21 -20.79 1.08
CA TYR A 100 7.83 -20.94 1.51
C TYR A 100 6.91 -20.97 0.29
N ASP A 101 5.63 -21.24 0.47
CA ASP A 101 4.67 -21.41 -0.64
C ASP A 101 4.34 -20.07 -1.33
N TYR A 102 4.98 -19.79 -2.45
CA TYR A 102 4.79 -18.57 -3.25
C TYR A 102 3.45 -18.50 -3.96
N ARG A 103 2.74 -19.61 -4.12
CA ARG A 103 1.35 -19.65 -4.65
C ARG A 103 0.38 -18.88 -3.77
N LYS A 104 0.71 -18.70 -2.48
CA LYS A 104 -0.10 -17.96 -1.51
C LYS A 104 0.15 -16.46 -1.51
N ILE A 105 1.15 -15.99 -2.27
CA ILE A 105 1.41 -14.57 -2.42
C ILE A 105 0.34 -14.00 -3.34
N LYS A 106 -0.39 -13.02 -2.85
CA LYS A 106 -1.40 -12.29 -3.60
C LYS A 106 -0.76 -11.15 -4.41
N LEU A 107 -1.30 -10.87 -5.59
CA LEU A 107 -0.86 -9.75 -6.41
C LEU A 107 -1.75 -8.53 -6.18
N VAL A 108 -1.11 -7.40 -5.88
CA VAL A 108 -1.72 -6.06 -5.89
C VAL A 108 -1.39 -5.41 -7.22
N ALA A 109 -2.35 -4.80 -7.87
CA ALA A 109 -2.13 -4.03 -9.09
C ALA A 109 -3.15 -2.89 -9.21
N SER A 110 -2.77 -1.73 -9.78
CA SER A 110 -1.37 -1.46 -10.16
C SER A 110 -0.77 -0.29 -9.39
N ASP A 111 -1.37 0.07 -8.25
CA ASP A 111 -0.93 1.22 -7.45
C ASP A 111 -0.94 2.53 -8.27
N GLU A 112 -2.04 2.74 -9.00
CA GLU A 112 -2.23 3.88 -9.91
C GLU A 112 -2.59 5.15 -9.15
N VAL A 113 -2.10 6.29 -9.67
CA VAL A 113 -2.49 7.62 -9.23
C VAL A 113 -3.45 8.24 -10.23
N GLY A 114 -4.67 8.57 -9.77
CA GLY A 114 -5.65 9.31 -10.56
C GLY A 114 -6.33 8.53 -11.69
N THR A 115 -5.88 7.32 -11.99
CA THR A 115 -6.45 6.44 -13.01
C THR A 115 -6.90 5.11 -12.41
N ARG A 116 -7.61 4.30 -13.18
CA ARG A 116 -8.09 2.96 -12.81
C ARG A 116 -8.02 2.02 -14.01
N ASN A 117 -6.97 2.18 -14.80
CA ASN A 117 -6.79 1.43 -16.05
C ASN A 117 -6.75 -0.07 -15.82
N ILE A 118 -6.14 -0.51 -14.71
CA ILE A 118 -6.09 -1.92 -14.36
C ILE A 118 -7.49 -2.52 -14.16
N ALA A 119 -8.39 -1.78 -13.52
CA ALA A 119 -9.75 -2.26 -13.29
C ALA A 119 -10.52 -2.46 -14.61
N ALA A 120 -10.39 -1.51 -15.54
CA ALA A 120 -10.99 -1.64 -16.87
C ALA A 120 -10.46 -2.87 -17.60
N GLN A 121 -9.13 -3.07 -17.62
CA GLN A 121 -8.50 -4.24 -18.25
C GLN A 121 -8.91 -5.56 -17.58
N MET A 122 -9.04 -5.59 -16.26
CA MET A 122 -9.49 -6.79 -15.53
C MET A 122 -10.95 -7.16 -15.86
N VAL A 123 -11.81 -6.20 -16.14
CA VAL A 123 -13.18 -6.48 -16.57
C VAL A 123 -13.19 -7.17 -17.93
N GLU A 124 -12.36 -6.72 -18.85
CA GLU A 124 -12.28 -7.24 -20.22
C GLU A 124 -11.48 -8.54 -20.31
N ASN A 125 -10.44 -8.71 -19.49
CA ASN A 125 -9.53 -9.86 -19.53
C ASN A 125 -9.67 -10.74 -18.27
N ALA A 126 -10.32 -11.91 -18.46
CA ALA A 126 -10.52 -12.88 -17.37
C ALA A 126 -9.20 -13.46 -16.83
N SER A 127 -8.19 -13.64 -17.66
CA SER A 127 -6.88 -14.15 -17.24
C SER A 127 -6.19 -13.14 -16.31
N LEU A 128 -6.22 -11.87 -16.70
CA LEU A 128 -5.68 -10.79 -15.87
C LEU A 128 -6.46 -10.66 -14.54
N ARG A 129 -7.79 -10.69 -14.61
CA ARG A 129 -8.65 -10.68 -13.42
C ARG A 129 -8.35 -11.84 -12.47
N ASN A 130 -8.05 -13.03 -12.99
CA ASN A 130 -7.71 -14.18 -12.15
C ASN A 130 -6.30 -14.10 -11.56
N ALA A 131 -5.39 -13.42 -12.24
CA ALA A 131 -4.01 -13.24 -11.77
C ALA A 131 -3.88 -12.22 -10.64
N ILE A 132 -4.76 -11.22 -10.60
CA ILE A 132 -4.73 -10.12 -9.64
C ILE A 132 -5.74 -10.38 -8.52
N ASP A 133 -5.30 -10.23 -7.28
CA ASP A 133 -6.12 -10.42 -6.09
C ASP A 133 -6.71 -9.10 -5.58
N VAL A 134 -5.93 -8.02 -5.67
CA VAL A 134 -6.23 -6.72 -5.08
C VAL A 134 -6.02 -5.61 -6.10
N ILE A 135 -6.91 -4.63 -6.10
CA ILE A 135 -6.78 -3.39 -6.87
C ILE A 135 -6.20 -2.33 -5.93
N GLY A 136 -4.93 -1.98 -6.12
CA GLY A 136 -4.25 -0.92 -5.38
C GLY A 136 -4.43 0.43 -6.06
N LEU A 137 -4.87 1.43 -5.30
CA LEU A 137 -5.06 2.81 -5.76
C LEU A 137 -4.41 3.79 -4.80
N HIS A 138 -3.68 4.77 -5.33
CA HIS A 138 -3.03 5.81 -4.55
C HIS A 138 -3.84 7.11 -4.57
N TYR A 139 -3.88 7.80 -3.44
CA TYR A 139 -4.41 9.17 -3.26
C TYR A 139 -5.83 9.39 -3.79
N THR A 140 -6.66 8.36 -3.86
CA THR A 140 -8.06 8.46 -4.28
C THR A 140 -8.98 7.72 -3.33
N THR A 141 -10.11 8.34 -3.00
CA THR A 141 -11.15 7.77 -2.13
C THR A 141 -12.36 7.27 -2.92
N PHE A 142 -12.30 7.33 -4.25
CA PHE A 142 -13.42 6.96 -5.11
C PHE A 142 -13.07 5.79 -6.02
N GLY A 143 -13.99 4.85 -6.13
CA GLY A 143 -14.01 3.87 -7.19
C GLY A 143 -14.65 4.42 -8.47
N ASP A 144 -14.82 3.55 -9.45
CA ASP A 144 -15.59 3.77 -10.66
C ASP A 144 -16.46 2.55 -10.97
N SER A 145 -17.13 2.54 -12.12
CA SER A 145 -17.98 1.41 -12.52
C SER A 145 -17.23 0.10 -12.66
N TYR A 146 -15.94 0.14 -13.04
CA TYR A 146 -15.11 -1.06 -13.21
C TYR A 146 -14.66 -1.62 -11.84
N THR A 147 -14.17 -0.76 -10.94
CA THR A 147 -13.79 -1.18 -9.59
C THR A 147 -15.00 -1.72 -8.82
N ASN A 148 -16.16 -1.06 -8.94
CA ASN A 148 -17.39 -1.50 -8.32
C ASN A 148 -17.82 -2.88 -8.84
N LEU A 149 -17.81 -3.07 -10.17
CA LEU A 149 -18.13 -4.36 -10.78
C LEU A 149 -17.18 -5.48 -10.30
N LEU A 150 -15.87 -5.19 -10.24
CA LEU A 150 -14.88 -6.16 -9.80
C LEU A 150 -15.06 -6.53 -8.31
N ASN A 151 -15.40 -5.57 -7.48
CA ASN A 151 -15.67 -5.82 -6.07
C ASN A 151 -16.98 -6.60 -5.89
N GLU A 152 -18.08 -6.16 -6.47
CA GLU A 152 -19.43 -6.71 -6.24
C GLU A 152 -19.62 -8.08 -6.90
N ALA A 153 -19.18 -8.23 -8.16
CA ALA A 153 -19.42 -9.44 -8.94
C ALA A 153 -18.30 -10.48 -8.83
N TYR A 154 -17.06 -10.04 -8.59
CA TYR A 154 -15.89 -10.91 -8.59
C TYR A 154 -15.17 -10.97 -7.24
N GLY A 155 -15.64 -10.23 -6.22
CA GLY A 155 -15.09 -10.25 -4.87
C GLY A 155 -13.65 -9.72 -4.77
N LYS A 156 -13.23 -8.83 -5.70
CA LYS A 156 -11.89 -8.24 -5.66
C LYS A 156 -11.80 -7.21 -4.55
N GLU A 157 -10.76 -7.30 -3.74
CA GLU A 157 -10.44 -6.28 -2.76
C GLU A 157 -9.96 -5.00 -3.46
N ILE A 158 -10.33 -3.85 -2.91
CA ILE A 158 -9.84 -2.55 -3.35
C ILE A 158 -9.13 -1.93 -2.16
N TRP A 159 -7.91 -1.46 -2.37
CA TRP A 159 -7.10 -0.84 -1.32
C TRP A 159 -6.79 0.61 -1.65
N TYR A 160 -6.83 1.44 -0.63
CA TYR A 160 -6.10 2.71 -0.64
C TYR A 160 -4.65 2.39 -0.29
N SER A 161 -3.89 1.96 -1.29
CA SER A 161 -2.58 1.32 -1.09
C SER A 161 -1.43 2.31 -0.90
N GLU A 162 -1.67 3.60 -1.02
CA GLU A 162 -0.77 4.65 -0.54
C GLU A 162 -1.54 5.95 -0.28
N GLY A 163 -1.40 6.50 0.92
CA GLY A 163 -1.93 7.80 1.29
C GLY A 163 -0.99 8.57 2.20
N SER A 164 -0.96 9.89 2.05
CA SER A 164 -0.14 10.75 2.91
C SER A 164 -0.54 10.55 4.38
N ALA A 165 0.45 10.29 5.22
CA ALA A 165 0.27 10.32 6.65
C ALA A 165 0.10 11.78 7.12
N PRO A 166 -0.78 12.05 8.08
CA PRO A 166 -0.96 13.40 8.61
C PRO A 166 0.24 13.81 9.44
N CYS A 167 0.59 15.09 9.36
CA CYS A 167 1.66 15.69 10.14
C CYS A 167 1.13 16.97 10.80
N ASN A 168 1.37 17.16 12.08
CA ASN A 168 0.95 18.34 12.83
C ASN A 168 2.10 19.28 13.19
N LEU A 169 3.24 19.17 12.55
CA LEU A 169 4.30 20.15 12.63
C LEU A 169 3.91 21.36 11.78
N SER A 170 3.31 22.38 12.37
CA SER A 170 2.77 23.55 11.65
C SER A 170 3.81 24.31 10.85
N GLU A 171 5.05 24.32 11.30
CA GLU A 171 6.20 24.87 10.56
C GLU A 171 6.55 24.06 9.31
N LEU A 172 6.09 22.81 9.22
CA LEU A 172 6.39 21.89 8.14
C LEU A 172 5.16 21.62 7.25
N THR A 173 3.95 21.97 7.72
CA THR A 173 2.71 21.80 6.96
C THR A 173 1.94 23.12 6.89
N VAL A 174 2.09 23.82 5.79
CA VAL A 174 1.44 25.13 5.55
C VAL A 174 -0.09 25.02 5.46
N GLN A 175 -0.64 23.82 5.42
CA GLN A 175 -2.05 23.56 5.14
C GLN A 175 -2.85 23.05 6.34
N ALA A 176 -2.18 22.60 7.39
CA ALA A 176 -2.81 22.23 8.66
C ALA A 176 -2.71 23.41 9.65
N ASP A 177 -3.65 23.46 10.59
CA ASP A 177 -3.53 24.40 11.72
C ASP A 177 -2.40 23.96 12.67
N GLN A 178 -2.10 24.80 13.67
CA GLN A 178 -1.01 24.55 14.63
C GLN A 178 -1.23 23.28 15.49
N SER A 179 -2.48 22.81 15.62
CA SER A 179 -2.78 21.57 16.33
C SER A 179 -2.60 20.33 15.45
N GLY A 180 -2.54 20.49 14.12
CA GLY A 180 -2.60 19.40 13.15
C GLY A 180 -3.94 18.68 13.06
N LEU A 181 -4.99 19.23 13.70
CA LEU A 181 -6.32 18.63 13.71
C LEU A 181 -7.14 19.00 12.50
N VAL A 182 -7.09 20.25 12.06
CA VAL A 182 -7.88 20.79 10.94
C VAL A 182 -6.99 21.26 9.79
N GLY A 183 -7.55 21.29 8.59
CA GLY A 183 -6.85 21.67 7.37
C GLY A 183 -6.47 20.47 6.52
N LYS A 184 -5.96 20.73 5.33
CA LYS A 184 -5.55 19.70 4.38
C LYS A 184 -4.39 18.87 4.93
N ASN A 185 -4.45 17.56 4.76
CA ASN A 185 -3.52 16.58 5.33
C ASN A 185 -3.44 16.60 6.87
N SER A 186 -4.44 17.15 7.54
CA SER A 186 -4.59 17.08 9.00
C SER A 186 -5.17 15.74 9.43
N ALA A 187 -5.23 15.50 10.73
CA ALA A 187 -5.82 14.28 11.29
C ALA A 187 -7.30 14.10 10.90
N ILE A 188 -8.10 15.17 10.95
CA ILE A 188 -9.53 15.12 10.56
C ILE A 188 -9.68 14.90 9.05
N ASP A 189 -8.87 15.57 8.22
CA ASP A 189 -8.91 15.35 6.77
C ASP A 189 -8.58 13.89 6.41
N ILE A 190 -7.59 13.30 7.07
CA ILE A 190 -7.27 11.87 6.88
C ILE A 190 -8.39 10.96 7.39
N ALA A 191 -9.04 11.28 8.52
CA ALA A 191 -10.19 10.53 8.99
C ALA A 191 -11.31 10.54 7.94
N ASN A 192 -11.61 11.70 7.38
CA ASN A 192 -12.59 11.82 6.30
C ASN A 192 -12.19 11.03 5.06
N ARG A 193 -10.91 11.02 4.70
CA ARG A 193 -10.41 10.20 3.58
C ARG A 193 -10.58 8.70 3.85
N ILE A 194 -10.27 8.24 5.04
CA ILE A 194 -10.46 6.84 5.42
C ILE A 194 -11.95 6.47 5.32
N ILE A 195 -12.83 7.27 5.90
CA ILE A 195 -14.28 7.04 5.85
C ILE A 195 -14.77 7.04 4.39
N ASN A 196 -14.39 8.04 3.60
CA ASN A 196 -14.78 8.13 2.20
C ASN A 196 -14.20 6.98 1.35
N SER A 197 -12.98 6.51 1.64
CA SER A 197 -12.41 5.37 0.92
C SER A 197 -13.24 4.10 1.14
N TYR A 198 -13.74 3.86 2.36
CA TYR A 198 -14.64 2.75 2.64
C TYR A 198 -16.02 2.96 2.00
N TYR A 199 -16.62 4.13 2.23
CA TYR A 199 -18.00 4.40 1.81
C TYR A 199 -18.14 4.55 0.29
N ASN A 200 -17.32 5.41 -0.33
CA ASN A 200 -17.39 5.71 -1.76
C ASN A 200 -16.53 4.80 -2.62
N GLY A 201 -15.37 4.39 -2.11
CA GLY A 201 -14.39 3.61 -2.85
C GLY A 201 -14.51 2.11 -2.66
N LYS A 202 -15.32 1.64 -1.70
CA LYS A 202 -15.41 0.22 -1.29
C LYS A 202 -14.04 -0.37 -0.91
N MET A 203 -13.14 0.50 -0.46
CA MET A 203 -11.79 0.12 -0.08
C MET A 203 -11.78 -0.52 1.30
N CYS A 204 -11.11 -1.65 1.45
CA CYS A 204 -11.06 -2.39 2.71
C CYS A 204 -9.74 -2.20 3.47
N MET A 205 -8.83 -1.39 2.95
CA MET A 205 -7.55 -1.05 3.59
C MET A 205 -7.13 0.37 3.25
N TYR A 206 -6.43 1.02 4.20
CA TYR A 206 -5.81 2.33 4.02
C TYR A 206 -4.36 2.27 4.50
N GLU A 207 -3.40 2.46 3.60
CA GLU A 207 -1.98 2.48 3.91
C GLU A 207 -1.45 3.90 4.05
N PHE A 208 -0.80 4.17 5.18
CA PHE A 208 -0.14 5.44 5.45
C PHE A 208 1.31 5.44 4.96
N ARG A 209 1.68 6.47 4.22
CA ARG A 209 3.04 6.71 3.78
C ARG A 209 3.56 8.07 4.26
N PRO A 210 4.67 8.06 4.99
CA PRO A 210 5.26 6.96 5.75
C PRO A 210 4.72 6.90 7.19
N ALA A 211 4.92 5.77 7.87
CA ALA A 211 4.60 5.67 9.30
C ALA A 211 5.57 6.50 10.16
N ILE A 212 6.86 6.48 9.81
CA ILE A 212 7.92 7.22 10.52
C ILE A 212 8.73 8.00 9.48
N ALA A 213 8.97 9.28 9.74
CA ALA A 213 9.85 10.10 8.90
C ALA A 213 10.75 11.02 9.70
N ALA A 214 11.92 11.33 9.13
CA ALA A 214 12.81 12.38 9.57
C ALA A 214 12.42 13.70 8.89
N ASN A 215 12.57 14.82 9.61
CA ASN A 215 12.19 16.15 9.13
C ASN A 215 13.28 17.19 9.46
N TYR A 216 14.53 16.88 9.14
CA TYR A 216 15.64 17.81 9.26
C TYR A 216 15.91 18.53 7.93
N ASP A 217 16.62 19.65 7.99
CA ASP A 217 16.99 20.40 6.79
C ASP A 217 17.74 19.53 5.78
N GLY A 218 17.23 19.50 4.56
CA GLY A 218 17.77 18.64 3.50
C GLY A 218 17.21 17.20 3.48
N ALA A 219 16.23 16.86 4.33
CA ALA A 219 15.49 15.64 4.17
C ALA A 219 14.79 15.60 2.80
N TYR A 220 14.78 14.42 2.18
CA TYR A 220 14.36 14.27 0.78
C TYR A 220 12.87 14.53 0.54
N ASP A 221 12.04 14.22 1.53
CA ASP A 221 10.58 14.20 1.33
C ASP A 221 9.87 15.31 2.12
N GLU A 222 8.68 15.66 1.69
CA GLU A 222 7.83 16.59 2.42
C GLU A 222 7.47 16.04 3.80
N PRO A 223 7.24 16.92 4.79
CA PRO A 223 6.82 16.51 6.12
C PRO A 223 5.48 15.79 6.08
N LYS A 224 5.51 14.47 6.18
CA LYS A 224 4.36 13.57 6.31
C LYS A 224 4.78 12.36 7.11
N HIS A 225 4.06 12.04 8.18
CA HIS A 225 4.39 10.93 9.08
C HIS A 225 3.29 10.75 10.12
N LEU A 226 3.21 9.56 10.69
CA LEU A 226 2.48 9.32 11.93
C LEU A 226 3.39 9.57 13.14
N ILE A 227 4.67 9.25 12.99
CA ILE A 227 5.69 9.39 14.03
C ILE A 227 6.83 10.24 13.47
N ALA A 228 7.10 11.37 14.10
CA ALA A 228 8.21 12.25 13.73
C ALA A 228 9.49 11.80 14.43
N ALA A 229 10.48 11.36 13.66
CA ALA A 229 11.87 11.20 14.10
C ALA A 229 12.67 12.37 13.52
N GLN A 230 12.43 13.58 14.03
CA GLN A 230 12.94 14.82 13.44
C GLN A 230 14.47 14.81 13.28
N GLU A 231 15.15 14.32 14.32
CA GLU A 231 16.60 14.08 14.31
C GLU A 231 16.86 12.60 14.64
N PRO A 232 16.80 11.68 13.66
CA PRO A 232 16.78 10.23 13.92
C PRO A 232 18.01 9.72 14.68
N TRP A 233 19.15 10.42 14.59
CA TRP A 233 20.38 10.09 15.34
C TRP A 233 20.29 10.39 16.84
N SER A 234 19.33 11.23 17.27
CA SER A 234 19.14 11.57 18.68
C SER A 234 18.38 10.48 19.47
N GLY A 235 17.66 9.61 18.75
CA GLY A 235 16.73 8.66 19.35
C GLY A 235 15.41 9.28 19.83
N PHE A 236 15.25 10.60 19.69
CA PHE A 236 14.00 11.28 20.03
C PHE A 236 12.96 11.10 18.95
N TYR A 237 11.70 10.89 19.34
CA TYR A 237 10.57 10.86 18.45
C TYR A 237 9.34 11.52 19.08
N ARG A 238 8.42 11.95 18.25
CA ARG A 238 7.14 12.55 18.67
C ARG A 238 5.98 11.85 17.95
N LEU A 239 4.90 11.63 18.69
CA LEU A 239 3.64 11.15 18.15
C LEU A 239 2.77 12.36 17.81
N ASP A 240 2.31 12.44 16.58
CA ASP A 240 1.46 13.52 16.10
C ASP A 240 -0.03 13.15 16.20
N SER A 241 -0.92 14.11 15.98
CA SER A 241 -2.38 13.90 16.01
C SER A 241 -2.82 12.79 15.04
N GLY A 242 -2.16 12.68 13.90
CA GLY A 242 -2.41 11.63 12.92
C GLY A 242 -2.12 10.21 13.43
N PHE A 243 -1.13 10.07 14.31
CA PHE A 243 -0.88 8.78 14.97
C PHE A 243 -2.10 8.34 15.79
N TRP A 244 -2.66 9.25 16.58
CA TRP A 244 -3.83 8.96 17.38
C TRP A 244 -5.06 8.68 16.54
N MET A 245 -5.20 9.36 15.41
CA MET A 245 -6.25 9.09 14.43
C MET A 245 -6.12 7.68 13.84
N ALA A 246 -4.92 7.29 13.40
CA ALA A 246 -4.66 5.94 12.90
C ALA A 246 -4.91 4.86 13.97
N MET A 247 -4.54 5.15 15.22
CA MET A 247 -4.81 4.30 16.39
C MET A 247 -6.32 4.14 16.64
N HIS A 248 -7.10 5.21 16.48
CA HIS A 248 -8.55 5.17 16.64
C HIS A 248 -9.16 4.18 15.65
N PHE A 249 -8.87 4.33 14.35
CA PHE A 249 -9.36 3.40 13.33
C PHE A 249 -8.92 1.96 13.57
N SER A 250 -7.63 1.72 13.81
CA SER A 250 -7.14 0.37 14.05
C SER A 250 -7.72 -0.30 15.29
N ARG A 251 -8.12 0.48 16.29
CA ARG A 251 -8.73 -0.05 17.50
C ARG A 251 -10.21 -0.36 17.34
N PHE A 252 -10.94 0.47 16.61
CA PHE A 252 -12.39 0.38 16.48
C PHE A 252 -12.86 -0.22 15.14
N SER A 253 -11.95 -0.52 14.25
CA SER A 253 -12.21 -1.22 12.99
C SER A 253 -11.16 -2.31 12.77
N PRO A 254 -11.13 -3.33 13.64
CA PRO A 254 -10.13 -4.38 13.53
C PRO A 254 -10.31 -5.21 12.26
N LYS A 255 -9.23 -5.85 11.82
CA LYS A 255 -9.22 -6.73 10.66
C LYS A 255 -10.34 -7.78 10.72
N GLY A 256 -11.07 -7.91 9.63
CA GLY A 256 -12.18 -8.85 9.48
C GLY A 256 -13.56 -8.25 9.76
N TRP A 257 -13.64 -7.01 10.22
CA TRP A 257 -14.92 -6.32 10.32
C TRP A 257 -15.41 -5.91 8.94
N LEU A 258 -16.72 -5.94 8.76
CA LEU A 258 -17.36 -5.58 7.50
C LEU A 258 -17.95 -4.19 7.59
N PHE A 259 -17.72 -3.41 6.55
CA PHE A 259 -18.39 -2.12 6.40
C PHE A 259 -19.84 -2.35 5.95
N VAL A 260 -20.78 -1.79 6.68
CA VAL A 260 -22.23 -1.95 6.39
C VAL A 260 -22.80 -0.63 5.88
N ASN A 261 -22.86 -0.47 4.56
CA ASN A 261 -23.33 0.76 3.91
C ASN A 261 -24.67 1.27 4.42
N GLY A 262 -25.62 0.37 4.65
CA GLY A 262 -26.96 0.73 5.11
C GLY A 262 -27.06 1.19 6.57
N ALA A 263 -25.98 1.02 7.34
CA ALA A 263 -25.87 1.47 8.73
C ALA A 263 -25.12 2.79 8.89
N CYS A 264 -24.63 3.37 7.77
CA CYS A 264 -23.89 4.63 7.79
C CYS A 264 -24.85 5.79 7.54
N TYR A 265 -25.09 6.61 8.53
CA TYR A 265 -25.87 7.83 8.42
C TYR A 265 -25.34 8.90 9.39
N GLY A 266 -25.66 10.15 9.13
CA GLY A 266 -25.33 11.29 9.97
C GLY A 266 -26.47 12.31 9.96
N ASP A 267 -26.38 13.27 10.83
CA ASP A 267 -27.35 14.37 10.97
C ASP A 267 -27.11 15.54 9.98
N GLY A 268 -26.14 15.41 9.09
CA GLY A 268 -25.79 16.38 8.06
C GLY A 268 -25.71 15.75 6.67
N GLU A 269 -25.88 16.56 5.64
CA GLU A 269 -25.96 16.08 4.25
C GLU A 269 -24.71 15.35 3.73
N GLU A 270 -23.58 15.44 4.44
CA GLU A 270 -22.31 14.80 4.04
C GLU A 270 -21.59 14.06 5.18
N ASN A 271 -22.20 13.90 6.34
CA ASN A 271 -21.58 13.22 7.46
C ASN A 271 -21.93 11.74 7.46
N HIS A 272 -20.94 10.91 7.26
CA HIS A 272 -21.07 9.47 7.35
C HIS A 272 -20.48 8.98 8.66
N ALA A 273 -21.29 8.36 9.50
CA ALA A 273 -20.85 7.66 10.70
C ALA A 273 -20.63 6.18 10.36
N ILE A 274 -19.58 5.60 10.90
CA ILE A 274 -19.40 4.14 10.94
C ILE A 274 -20.01 3.69 12.27
N GLU A 275 -21.15 3.00 12.21
CA GLU A 275 -21.72 2.31 13.36
C GLU A 275 -21.39 0.83 13.29
N HIS A 276 -21.04 0.25 14.42
CA HIS A 276 -20.66 -1.15 14.58
C HIS A 276 -21.79 -1.98 15.16
#